data_7f6f42f699451912f9a18825cf8970ac
#
_entry.id   7f6f42f699451912f9a18825cf8970ac
#
_cell.length_a   1.000
_cell.length_b   1.000
_cell.length_c   1.000
_cell.angle_alpha   90.00
_cell.angle_beta   90.00
_cell.angle_gamma   90.00
#
_symmetry.space_group_name_H-M   'P 1'
#
loop_
_entity.id
_entity.type
_entity.pdbx_description
1 polymer ?
#
loop_
_entity_poly.entity_id
_entity_poly.type
_entity_poly.pdbx_seq_one_letter_code
_entity_poly.pdbx_strand_id
1 'polypeptide(L)'
;MRIFKKCLFTGLAALALLGTARVASAQETDQVGRAAYIDGVKGKKVIFVPISQGMDLNQAWVMVWQRHAARYGFTLEVRDPNGDTNAGIRAMQGAIAEKPDLIIVQNPDVQTYARLLKQAQAAGIKVLQVNMQSATQTDSYVGNDWIEMGRLEMGELAKHCTGPNAVSHKVVWLAGVQTGAANIYMRTGIDEVLKANPELQLVSDQPADYISEKARQITETVLQQHPDLCGIMGIWDNAEVGAGAAVAAAGKQDQVTIVTNGAGAATGCESIKNGLLDVIFNFNAPTQGEIAAQQISELLQHPDRKAGSEKTIFFGPITRVDKTDATGRNCWKPEDIK
;
A
#
# COMPACT_ATOMS: atom_id res chain seq x y z
N MET A 1 76.65 9.43 -35.35
CA MET A 1 75.26 9.28 -35.89
C MET A 1 74.79 7.88 -35.55
N ARG A 2 73.98 7.69 -34.54
CA ARG A 2 73.30 6.54 -33.97
C ARG A 2 73.35 6.67 -32.45
N ILE A 3 72.39 7.28 -31.89
CA ILE A 3 71.84 7.05 -30.50
C ILE A 3 70.64 7.98 -30.41
N PHE A 4 69.47 7.45 -30.65
CA PHE A 4 68.16 7.97 -30.19
C PHE A 4 67.03 7.08 -30.77
N LYS A 5 66.82 5.92 -30.18
CA LYS A 5 65.62 5.10 -30.37
C LYS A 5 65.55 3.97 -29.31
N LYS A 6 65.38 4.27 -28.05
CA LYS A 6 65.03 3.25 -27.05
C LYS A 6 64.53 3.93 -25.76
N CYS A 7 63.47 4.68 -25.78
CA CYS A 7 62.78 5.12 -24.53
C CYS A 7 61.29 5.43 -24.68
N LEU A 8 60.56 4.81 -25.62
CA LEU A 8 59.12 5.13 -25.81
C LEU A 8 58.16 3.94 -25.66
N PHE A 9 58.59 2.79 -25.16
CA PHE A 9 57.69 1.61 -25.03
C PHE A 9 57.43 1.14 -23.61
N THR A 10 58.03 1.72 -22.57
CA THR A 10 57.82 1.28 -21.16
C THR A 10 56.75 2.06 -20.41
N GLY A 11 56.23 3.15 -20.95
CA GLY A 11 55.21 3.98 -20.29
C GLY A 11 53.79 3.53 -20.47
N LEU A 12 53.44 2.84 -21.57
CA LEU A 12 52.05 2.42 -21.82
C LEU A 12 51.63 1.13 -21.09
N ALA A 13 52.57 0.25 -20.79
CA ALA A 13 52.27 -1.00 -20.10
C ALA A 13 51.90 -0.80 -18.60
N ALA A 14 52.47 0.22 -17.95
CA ALA A 14 52.21 0.50 -16.54
C ALA A 14 50.84 1.16 -16.29
N LEU A 15 50.33 1.96 -17.24
CA LEU A 15 49.01 2.55 -17.12
C LEU A 15 47.85 1.53 -17.32
N ALA A 16 48.05 0.53 -18.18
CA ALA A 16 47.06 -0.53 -18.41
C ALA A 16 46.90 -1.47 -17.19
N LEU A 17 47.99 -1.72 -16.45
CA LEU A 17 47.96 -2.55 -15.24
C LEU A 17 47.29 -1.85 -14.04
N LEU A 18 47.35 -0.53 -13.91
CA LEU A 18 46.67 0.23 -12.86
C LEU A 18 45.17 0.36 -13.10
N GLY A 19 44.74 0.38 -14.36
CA GLY A 19 43.31 0.40 -14.71
C GLY A 19 42.59 -0.92 -14.44
N THR A 20 43.24 -2.05 -14.70
CA THR A 20 42.68 -3.38 -14.49
C THR A 20 42.62 -3.76 -13.01
N ALA A 21 43.57 -3.33 -12.19
CA ALA A 21 43.56 -3.56 -10.74
C ALA A 21 42.42 -2.80 -10.04
N ARG A 22 42.06 -1.59 -10.48
CA ARG A 22 40.94 -0.82 -9.93
C ARG A 22 39.58 -1.41 -10.30
N VAL A 23 39.42 -1.90 -11.52
CA VAL A 23 38.17 -2.54 -11.97
C VAL A 23 37.98 -3.87 -11.27
N ALA A 24 39.04 -4.67 -11.11
CA ALA A 24 38.99 -5.94 -10.40
C ALA A 24 38.61 -5.74 -8.92
N SER A 25 39.18 -4.74 -8.21
CA SER A 25 38.85 -4.48 -6.79
C SER A 25 37.42 -3.96 -6.59
N ALA A 26 36.89 -3.14 -7.50
CA ALA A 26 35.52 -2.67 -7.46
C ALA A 26 34.51 -3.82 -7.67
N GLN A 27 34.82 -4.71 -8.60
CA GLN A 27 33.99 -5.88 -8.92
C GLN A 27 34.00 -6.91 -7.79
N GLU A 28 35.14 -7.11 -7.12
CA GLU A 28 35.28 -8.00 -5.96
C GLU A 28 34.50 -7.45 -4.75
N THR A 29 34.53 -6.13 -4.50
CA THR A 29 33.78 -5.49 -3.40
C THR A 29 32.27 -5.59 -3.63
N ASP A 30 31.79 -5.42 -4.85
CA ASP A 30 30.37 -5.55 -5.20
C ASP A 30 29.87 -7.01 -5.01
N GLN A 31 30.67 -8.01 -5.38
CA GLN A 31 30.33 -9.42 -5.15
C GLN A 31 30.28 -9.77 -3.67
N VAL A 32 31.17 -9.24 -2.84
CA VAL A 32 31.16 -9.47 -1.38
C VAL A 32 29.88 -8.86 -0.75
N GLY A 33 29.51 -7.65 -1.11
CA GLY A 33 28.27 -7.02 -0.63
C GLY A 33 27.01 -7.81 -1.02
N ARG A 34 26.96 -8.28 -2.26
CA ARG A 34 25.84 -9.10 -2.75
C ARG A 34 25.76 -10.46 -2.05
N ALA A 35 26.89 -11.11 -1.82
CA ALA A 35 26.96 -12.39 -1.12
C ALA A 35 26.46 -12.22 0.33
N ALA A 36 26.95 -11.23 1.05
CA ALA A 36 26.53 -10.93 2.42
C ALA A 36 25.01 -10.65 2.50
N TYR A 37 24.45 -9.92 1.52
CA TYR A 37 23.00 -9.71 1.43
C TYR A 37 22.24 -11.02 1.31
N ILE A 38 22.65 -11.90 0.38
CA ILE A 38 21.99 -13.20 0.16
C ILE A 38 22.12 -14.10 1.40
N ASP A 39 23.32 -14.18 1.98
CA ASP A 39 23.57 -15.01 3.16
C ASP A 39 22.76 -14.54 4.38
N GLY A 40 22.52 -13.23 4.50
CA GLY A 40 21.70 -12.66 5.57
C GLY A 40 20.21 -13.04 5.50
N VAL A 41 19.69 -13.33 4.30
CA VAL A 41 18.26 -13.65 4.10
C VAL A 41 17.98 -15.12 3.77
N LYS A 42 18.97 -15.86 3.26
CA LYS A 42 18.82 -17.25 2.82
C LYS A 42 18.42 -18.18 3.96
N GLY A 43 17.45 -19.05 3.69
CA GLY A 43 16.96 -20.05 4.66
C GLY A 43 16.05 -19.48 5.74
N LYS A 44 15.82 -18.16 5.77
CA LYS A 44 14.91 -17.50 6.71
C LYS A 44 13.45 -17.85 6.44
N LYS A 45 12.64 -17.89 7.51
CA LYS A 45 11.20 -18.17 7.43
C LYS A 45 10.39 -16.90 7.67
N VAL A 46 9.54 -16.57 6.70
CA VAL A 46 8.60 -15.44 6.76
C VAL A 46 7.17 -15.97 6.70
N ILE A 47 6.30 -15.51 7.59
CA ILE A 47 4.88 -15.84 7.59
C ILE A 47 4.08 -14.56 7.37
N PHE A 48 3.17 -14.58 6.39
CA PHE A 48 2.24 -13.48 6.15
C PHE A 48 0.82 -13.86 6.57
N VAL A 49 0.20 -13.00 7.38
CA VAL A 49 -1.21 -13.08 7.77
C VAL A 49 -1.94 -11.88 7.18
N PRO A 50 -2.60 -12.01 6.02
CA PRO A 50 -3.43 -10.97 5.42
C PRO A 50 -4.78 -10.83 6.15
N ILE A 51 -5.58 -9.83 5.76
CA ILE A 51 -7.03 -9.83 6.05
C ILE A 51 -7.71 -10.91 5.19
N SER A 52 -7.47 -10.89 3.88
CA SER A 52 -7.94 -11.89 2.93
C SER A 52 -7.06 -11.92 1.69
N GLN A 53 -6.66 -13.10 1.25
CA GLN A 53 -5.93 -13.29 0.00
C GLN A 53 -6.82 -13.03 -1.24
N GLY A 54 -8.14 -12.97 -1.06
CA GLY A 54 -9.07 -12.59 -2.12
C GLY A 54 -8.98 -11.12 -2.55
N MET A 55 -8.33 -10.25 -1.77
CA MET A 55 -8.11 -8.84 -2.12
C MET A 55 -6.97 -8.70 -3.14
N ASP A 56 -7.17 -7.90 -4.17
CA ASP A 56 -6.20 -7.66 -5.24
C ASP A 56 -4.85 -7.14 -4.74
N LEU A 57 -4.86 -6.21 -3.78
CA LEU A 57 -3.62 -5.71 -3.16
C LEU A 57 -2.81 -6.82 -2.49
N ASN A 58 -3.46 -7.77 -1.79
CA ASN A 58 -2.79 -8.88 -1.13
C ASN A 58 -2.20 -9.87 -2.14
N GLN A 59 -2.91 -10.10 -3.25
CA GLN A 59 -2.40 -10.91 -4.36
C GLN A 59 -1.14 -10.27 -4.97
N ALA A 60 -1.17 -8.97 -5.24
CA ALA A 60 -0.03 -8.24 -5.77
C ALA A 60 1.19 -8.31 -4.84
N TRP A 61 1.00 -8.07 -3.53
CA TRP A 61 2.09 -8.17 -2.57
C TRP A 61 2.69 -9.57 -2.51
N VAL A 62 1.86 -10.60 -2.42
CA VAL A 62 2.33 -12.00 -2.37
C VAL A 62 3.10 -12.36 -3.63
N MET A 63 2.65 -11.95 -4.82
CA MET A 63 3.39 -12.17 -6.08
C MET A 63 4.78 -11.52 -6.03
N VAL A 64 4.88 -10.26 -5.59
CA VAL A 64 6.15 -9.55 -5.44
C VAL A 64 7.05 -10.28 -4.43
N TRP A 65 6.54 -10.61 -3.25
CA TRP A 65 7.34 -11.21 -2.17
C TRP A 65 7.75 -12.65 -2.46
N GLN A 66 6.93 -13.45 -3.15
CA GLN A 66 7.28 -14.78 -3.62
C GLN A 66 8.44 -14.73 -4.63
N ARG A 67 8.42 -13.75 -5.53
CA ARG A 67 9.54 -13.50 -6.46
C ARG A 67 10.83 -13.17 -5.70
N HIS A 68 10.76 -12.29 -4.69
CA HIS A 68 11.90 -11.98 -3.84
C HIS A 68 12.37 -13.20 -3.05
N ALA A 69 11.46 -13.97 -2.47
CA ALA A 69 11.77 -15.21 -1.77
C ALA A 69 12.51 -16.21 -2.66
N ALA A 70 12.00 -16.44 -3.87
CA ALA A 70 12.66 -17.32 -4.85
C ALA A 70 14.05 -16.81 -5.26
N ARG A 71 14.21 -15.49 -5.42
CA ARG A 71 15.47 -14.89 -5.84
C ARG A 71 16.56 -14.92 -4.76
N TYR A 72 16.18 -14.76 -3.50
CA TYR A 72 17.13 -14.59 -2.40
C TYR A 72 17.16 -15.76 -1.40
N GLY A 73 16.27 -16.73 -1.56
CA GLY A 73 16.34 -18.02 -0.86
C GLY A 73 15.73 -18.03 0.54
N PHE A 74 14.84 -17.09 0.90
CA PHE A 74 13.99 -17.23 2.08
C PHE A 74 12.66 -17.90 1.72
N THR A 75 11.90 -18.35 2.71
CA THR A 75 10.57 -18.93 2.50
C THR A 75 9.48 -17.96 2.91
N LEU A 76 8.40 -17.88 2.12
CA LEU A 76 7.19 -17.12 2.43
C LEU A 76 6.01 -18.06 2.52
N GLU A 77 5.39 -18.15 3.69
CA GLU A 77 4.15 -18.87 3.94
C GLU A 77 3.01 -17.86 4.13
N VAL A 78 1.89 -18.06 3.43
CA VAL A 78 0.68 -17.23 3.59
C VAL A 78 -0.36 -18.01 4.38
N ARG A 79 -0.91 -17.40 5.43
CA ARG A 79 -1.98 -17.95 6.26
C ARG A 79 -3.22 -17.08 6.10
N ASP A 80 -4.05 -17.43 5.15
CA ASP A 80 -5.23 -16.65 4.77
C ASP A 80 -6.41 -16.89 5.73
N PRO A 81 -6.85 -15.87 6.49
CA PRO A 81 -8.06 -15.94 7.29
C PRO A 81 -9.34 -15.83 6.45
N ASN A 82 -9.24 -15.46 5.18
CA ASN A 82 -10.37 -15.23 4.29
C ASN A 82 -11.43 -14.26 4.88
N GLY A 83 -10.97 -13.18 5.51
CA GLY A 83 -11.82 -12.16 6.14
C GLY A 83 -12.39 -12.53 7.52
N ASP A 84 -12.16 -13.77 8.01
CA ASP A 84 -12.62 -14.18 9.35
C ASP A 84 -11.60 -13.77 10.41
N THR A 85 -12.00 -12.83 11.28
CA THR A 85 -11.16 -12.29 12.35
C THR A 85 -10.69 -13.37 13.32
N ASN A 86 -11.53 -14.37 13.66
CA ASN A 86 -11.16 -15.45 14.57
C ASN A 86 -10.16 -16.41 13.92
N ALA A 87 -10.31 -16.69 12.63
CA ALA A 87 -9.31 -17.44 11.86
C ALA A 87 -7.98 -16.70 11.83
N GLY A 88 -7.98 -15.38 11.66
CA GLY A 88 -6.81 -14.53 11.73
C GLY A 88 -6.10 -14.56 13.09
N ILE A 89 -6.85 -14.52 14.19
CA ILE A 89 -6.31 -14.69 15.55
C ILE A 89 -5.60 -16.06 15.68
N ARG A 90 -6.24 -17.14 15.22
CA ARG A 90 -5.61 -18.48 15.24
C ARG A 90 -4.37 -18.55 14.35
N ALA A 91 -4.41 -17.95 13.16
CA ALA A 91 -3.26 -17.88 12.26
C ALA A 91 -2.06 -17.15 12.90
N MET A 92 -2.31 -16.01 13.56
CA MET A 92 -1.29 -15.26 14.30
C MET A 92 -0.74 -16.07 15.48
N GLN A 93 -1.59 -16.73 16.26
CA GLN A 93 -1.16 -17.58 17.39
C GLN A 93 -0.27 -18.73 16.90
N GLY A 94 -0.66 -19.40 15.81
CA GLY A 94 0.14 -20.47 15.19
C GLY A 94 1.47 -19.94 14.66
N ALA A 95 1.47 -18.77 14.00
CA ALA A 95 2.69 -18.13 13.53
C ALA A 95 3.67 -17.84 14.67
N ILE A 96 3.18 -17.28 15.78
CA ILE A 96 4.01 -16.98 16.96
C ILE A 96 4.61 -18.26 17.57
N ALA A 97 3.82 -19.34 17.66
CA ALA A 97 4.28 -20.63 18.21
C ALA A 97 5.42 -21.26 17.39
N GLU A 98 5.43 -21.06 16.07
CA GLU A 98 6.46 -21.56 15.17
C GLU A 98 7.76 -20.77 15.17
N LYS A 99 7.75 -19.57 15.76
CA LYS A 99 8.92 -18.68 15.87
C LYS A 99 9.64 -18.46 14.53
N PRO A 100 8.96 -17.93 13.49
CA PRO A 100 9.61 -17.54 12.24
C PRO A 100 10.58 -16.37 12.47
N ASP A 101 11.45 -16.10 11.50
CA ASP A 101 12.33 -14.93 11.54
C ASP A 101 11.56 -13.60 11.41
N LEU A 102 10.43 -13.61 10.68
CA LEU A 102 9.59 -12.44 10.47
C LEU A 102 8.11 -12.84 10.33
N ILE A 103 7.23 -12.09 10.98
CA ILE A 103 5.79 -12.09 10.69
C ILE A 103 5.44 -10.80 9.95
N ILE A 104 4.79 -10.93 8.79
CA ILE A 104 4.14 -9.83 8.10
C ILE A 104 2.65 -9.91 8.45
N VAL A 105 2.01 -8.77 8.73
CA VAL A 105 0.60 -8.77 9.10
C VAL A 105 -0.14 -7.57 8.50
N GLN A 106 -1.33 -7.81 7.97
CA GLN A 106 -2.32 -6.79 7.68
C GLN A 106 -3.41 -6.88 8.76
N ASN A 107 -3.52 -5.85 9.60
CA ASN A 107 -4.44 -5.89 10.74
C ASN A 107 -5.89 -5.66 10.27
N PRO A 108 -6.88 -6.47 10.73
CA PRO A 108 -8.28 -6.24 10.40
C PRO A 108 -8.82 -4.95 11.03
N ASP A 109 -8.33 -4.61 12.21
CA ASP A 109 -8.57 -3.37 12.94
C ASP A 109 -7.39 -3.04 13.86
N VAL A 110 -7.43 -1.88 14.53
CA VAL A 110 -6.29 -1.41 15.35
C VAL A 110 -6.06 -2.19 16.64
N GLN A 111 -7.03 -2.99 17.11
CA GLN A 111 -6.99 -3.65 18.43
C GLN A 111 -6.83 -5.16 18.38
N THR A 112 -7.45 -5.82 17.39
CA THR A 112 -7.61 -7.29 17.34
C THR A 112 -6.27 -8.02 17.54
N TYR A 113 -5.22 -7.60 16.83
CA TYR A 113 -3.92 -8.26 16.94
C TYR A 113 -2.94 -7.55 17.89
N ALA A 114 -3.32 -6.43 18.50
CA ALA A 114 -2.42 -5.61 19.32
C ALA A 114 -1.66 -6.40 20.40
N ARG A 115 -2.35 -7.31 21.11
CA ARG A 115 -1.73 -8.19 22.11
C ARG A 115 -0.83 -9.25 21.49
N LEU A 116 -1.25 -9.83 20.36
CA LEU A 116 -0.47 -10.87 19.65
C LEU A 116 0.83 -10.29 19.08
N LEU A 117 0.80 -9.06 18.56
CA LEU A 117 1.99 -8.37 18.09
C LEU A 117 3.02 -8.16 19.21
N LYS A 118 2.57 -7.75 20.42
CA LYS A 118 3.43 -7.67 21.60
C LYS A 118 4.00 -9.04 22.00
N GLN A 119 3.21 -10.10 21.91
CA GLN A 119 3.66 -11.46 22.17
C GLN A 119 4.71 -11.93 21.16
N ALA A 120 4.52 -11.64 19.87
CA ALA A 120 5.50 -11.94 18.83
C ALA A 120 6.85 -11.27 19.12
N GLN A 121 6.84 -9.96 19.40
CA GLN A 121 8.07 -9.21 19.74
C GLN A 121 8.72 -9.71 21.03
N ALA A 122 7.93 -10.05 22.06
CA ALA A 122 8.46 -10.64 23.30
C ALA A 122 9.08 -12.02 23.09
N ALA A 123 8.61 -12.78 22.07
CA ALA A 123 9.20 -14.04 21.64
C ALA A 123 10.45 -13.88 20.74
N GLY A 124 10.87 -12.65 20.47
CA GLY A 124 12.01 -12.33 19.62
C GLY A 124 11.70 -12.32 18.11
N ILE A 125 10.43 -12.40 17.73
CA ILE A 125 10.00 -12.41 16.33
C ILE A 125 9.83 -10.99 15.85
N LYS A 126 10.47 -10.62 14.75
CA LYS A 126 10.27 -9.32 14.10
C LYS A 126 8.90 -9.26 13.43
N VAL A 127 8.32 -8.07 13.40
CA VAL A 127 6.99 -7.86 12.84
C VAL A 127 6.97 -6.66 11.90
N LEU A 128 6.59 -6.92 10.65
CA LEU A 128 6.26 -5.91 9.64
C LEU A 128 4.74 -5.79 9.51
N GLN A 129 4.19 -4.62 9.80
CA GLN A 129 2.79 -4.33 9.49
C GLN A 129 2.69 -3.75 8.08
N VAL A 130 1.70 -4.19 7.30
CA VAL A 130 1.47 -3.68 5.95
C VAL A 130 0.10 -3.06 5.82
N ASN A 131 0.04 -1.88 5.22
CA ASN A 131 -1.15 -1.09 4.87
C ASN A 131 -2.07 -0.72 6.06
N MET A 132 -2.39 -1.65 6.95
CA MET A 132 -3.29 -1.46 8.09
C MET A 132 -2.50 -1.58 9.40
N GLN A 133 -2.37 -0.48 10.12
CA GLN A 133 -1.65 -0.42 11.40
C GLN A 133 -2.50 -0.94 12.56
N SER A 134 -1.83 -1.57 13.53
CA SER A 134 -2.39 -1.80 14.87
C SER A 134 -2.09 -0.61 15.79
N ALA A 135 -2.82 -0.51 16.91
CA ALA A 135 -2.45 0.35 18.03
C ALA A 135 -1.08 -0.03 18.66
N THR A 136 -0.58 -1.24 18.38
CA THR A 136 0.76 -1.68 18.79
C THR A 136 1.76 -1.39 17.68
N GLN A 137 2.73 -0.53 17.94
CA GLN A 137 3.84 -0.30 17.05
C GLN A 137 4.78 -1.51 17.04
N THR A 138 5.28 -1.89 15.84
CA THR A 138 6.18 -3.01 15.62
C THR A 138 7.49 -2.57 14.97
N ASP A 139 8.34 -3.51 14.55
CA ASP A 139 9.64 -3.20 13.96
C ASP A 139 9.54 -2.32 12.72
N SER A 140 8.52 -2.55 11.90
CA SER A 140 8.29 -1.72 10.72
C SER A 140 6.80 -1.64 10.32
N TYR A 141 6.47 -0.57 9.62
CA TYR A 141 5.23 -0.39 8.86
C TYR A 141 5.55 0.04 7.43
N VAL A 142 4.92 -0.59 6.47
CA VAL A 142 4.90 -0.18 5.07
C VAL A 142 3.46 -0.04 4.62
N GLY A 143 3.06 1.14 4.16
CA GLY A 143 1.67 1.38 3.78
C GLY A 143 1.41 2.80 3.31
N ASN A 144 0.18 3.26 3.51
CA ASN A 144 -0.24 4.60 3.17
C ASN A 144 -0.16 5.55 4.36
N ASP A 145 0.09 6.83 4.09
CA ASP A 145 -0.30 7.88 5.01
C ASP A 145 -1.82 8.10 4.87
N TRP A 146 -2.58 7.45 5.75
CA TRP A 146 -4.04 7.50 5.70
C TRP A 146 -4.60 8.87 6.09
N ILE A 147 -3.86 9.69 6.86
CA ILE A 147 -4.27 11.08 7.14
C ILE A 147 -4.17 11.89 5.84
N GLU A 148 -3.04 11.76 5.13
CA GLU A 148 -2.87 12.43 3.83
C GLU A 148 -3.89 11.92 2.80
N MET A 149 -4.19 10.61 2.78
CA MET A 149 -5.20 10.05 1.90
C MET A 149 -6.57 10.72 2.12
N GLY A 150 -7.01 10.83 3.38
CA GLY A 150 -8.26 11.51 3.73
C GLY A 150 -8.27 12.99 3.33
N ARG A 151 -7.12 13.66 3.48
CA ARG A 151 -6.93 15.06 3.08
C ARG A 151 -7.01 15.25 1.56
N LEU A 152 -6.39 14.34 0.80
CA LEU A 152 -6.38 14.38 -0.67
C LEU A 152 -7.78 14.14 -1.24
N GLU A 153 -8.48 13.11 -0.79
CA GLU A 153 -9.80 12.74 -1.31
C GLU A 153 -10.87 13.79 -0.97
N MET A 154 -10.97 14.18 0.31
CA MET A 154 -11.93 15.21 0.70
C MET A 154 -11.56 16.58 0.10
N GLY A 155 -10.26 16.85 -0.07
CA GLY A 155 -9.76 18.04 -0.76
C GLY A 155 -10.15 18.08 -2.24
N GLU A 156 -10.20 16.94 -2.91
CA GLU A 156 -10.69 16.84 -4.29
C GLU A 156 -12.19 17.14 -4.35
N LEU A 157 -13.00 16.59 -3.44
CA LEU A 157 -14.42 16.94 -3.33
C LEU A 157 -14.63 18.41 -2.97
N ALA A 158 -13.83 18.98 -2.08
CA ALA A 158 -13.92 20.39 -1.73
C ALA A 158 -13.73 21.27 -2.96
N LYS A 159 -12.71 21.02 -3.79
CA LYS A 159 -12.50 21.77 -5.05
C LYS A 159 -13.70 21.69 -5.98
N HIS A 160 -14.33 20.53 -6.08
CA HIS A 160 -15.46 20.31 -6.95
C HIS A 160 -16.75 20.92 -6.37
N CYS A 161 -17.04 20.66 -5.09
CA CYS A 161 -18.30 21.00 -4.45
C CYS A 161 -18.34 22.42 -3.82
N THR A 162 -17.24 23.18 -3.84
CA THR A 162 -17.22 24.61 -3.49
C THR A 162 -16.91 25.49 -4.70
N GLY A 163 -16.65 24.88 -5.86
CA GLY A 163 -16.36 25.61 -7.11
C GLY A 163 -17.59 26.29 -7.70
N PRO A 164 -17.39 27.16 -8.72
CA PRO A 164 -18.46 27.98 -9.29
C PRO A 164 -19.58 27.18 -9.99
N ASN A 165 -19.34 25.94 -10.33
CA ASN A 165 -20.29 25.04 -10.98
C ASN A 165 -20.88 24.00 -10.02
N ALA A 166 -20.61 24.10 -8.72
CA ALA A 166 -21.10 23.16 -7.73
C ALA A 166 -22.63 23.21 -7.64
N VAL A 167 -23.28 22.06 -7.73
CA VAL A 167 -24.75 21.95 -7.60
C VAL A 167 -25.21 22.15 -6.16
N SER A 168 -24.36 21.79 -5.21
CA SER A 168 -24.50 22.04 -3.78
C SER A 168 -23.15 21.85 -3.09
N HIS A 169 -23.12 22.01 -1.76
CA HIS A 169 -21.93 21.75 -0.93
C HIS A 169 -22.05 20.45 -0.13
N LYS A 170 -22.99 19.57 -0.50
CA LYS A 170 -23.27 18.34 0.23
C LYS A 170 -22.39 17.20 -0.27
N VAL A 171 -21.68 16.58 0.66
CA VAL A 171 -20.82 15.41 0.41
C VAL A 171 -21.13 14.28 1.37
N VAL A 172 -20.77 13.07 0.97
CA VAL A 172 -20.93 11.85 1.76
C VAL A 172 -19.59 11.17 1.92
N TRP A 173 -19.36 10.54 3.05
CA TRP A 173 -18.28 9.60 3.24
C TRP A 173 -18.83 8.18 3.44
N LEU A 174 -18.49 7.28 2.51
CA LEU A 174 -18.72 5.85 2.62
C LEU A 174 -17.49 5.25 3.30
N ALA A 175 -17.60 5.09 4.61
CA ALA A 175 -16.49 4.65 5.45
C ALA A 175 -16.24 3.15 5.32
N GLY A 176 -15.02 2.72 5.65
CA GLY A 176 -14.69 1.31 5.83
C GLY A 176 -15.12 0.78 7.20
N VAL A 177 -14.45 -0.27 7.68
CA VAL A 177 -14.64 -0.78 9.04
C VAL A 177 -14.25 0.31 10.03
N GLN A 178 -15.18 0.72 10.90
CA GLN A 178 -15.04 1.86 11.82
C GLN A 178 -13.77 1.79 12.68
N THR A 179 -13.41 0.60 13.13
CA THR A 179 -12.22 0.34 13.96
C THR A 179 -10.95 0.09 13.14
N GLY A 180 -11.04 0.12 11.81
CA GLY A 180 -9.91 -0.04 10.91
C GLY A 180 -8.98 1.17 10.89
N ALA A 181 -7.68 0.93 10.76
CA ALA A 181 -6.67 2.00 10.76
C ALA A 181 -6.92 3.03 9.65
N ALA A 182 -7.20 2.60 8.43
CA ALA A 182 -7.51 3.49 7.33
C ALA A 182 -8.64 4.46 7.69
N ASN A 183 -9.74 3.92 8.24
CA ASN A 183 -10.92 4.70 8.62
C ASN A 183 -10.60 5.75 9.70
N ILE A 184 -9.91 5.33 10.77
CA ILE A 184 -9.57 6.20 11.91
C ILE A 184 -8.67 7.36 11.46
N TYR A 185 -7.63 7.07 10.68
CA TYR A 185 -6.66 8.08 10.28
C TYR A 185 -7.17 8.97 9.13
N MET A 186 -7.91 8.42 8.16
CA MET A 186 -8.53 9.23 7.10
C MET A 186 -9.48 10.27 7.70
N ARG A 187 -10.23 9.91 8.75
CA ARG A 187 -11.11 10.84 9.45
C ARG A 187 -10.39 12.10 9.91
N THR A 188 -9.16 11.99 10.39
CA THR A 188 -8.36 13.17 10.77
C THR A 188 -8.14 14.10 9.58
N GLY A 189 -7.71 13.56 8.43
CA GLY A 189 -7.50 14.36 7.22
C GLY A 189 -8.79 14.94 6.65
N ILE A 190 -9.90 14.19 6.70
CA ILE A 190 -11.24 14.67 6.33
C ILE A 190 -11.65 15.87 7.18
N ASP A 191 -11.52 15.76 8.51
CA ASP A 191 -11.93 16.84 9.45
C ASP A 191 -11.10 18.11 9.25
N GLU A 192 -9.80 17.97 8.90
CA GLU A 192 -8.96 19.13 8.56
C GLU A 192 -9.49 19.86 7.32
N VAL A 193 -9.89 19.12 6.27
CA VAL A 193 -10.44 19.72 5.05
C VAL A 193 -11.81 20.36 5.31
N LEU A 194 -12.71 19.68 6.02
CA LEU A 194 -14.02 20.23 6.40
C LEU A 194 -13.90 21.52 7.22
N LYS A 195 -12.93 21.57 8.15
CA LYS A 195 -12.64 22.77 8.92
C LYS A 195 -12.13 23.93 8.07
N ALA A 196 -11.35 23.64 7.03
CA ALA A 196 -10.83 24.64 6.09
C ALA A 196 -11.87 25.12 5.07
N ASN A 197 -12.94 24.36 4.86
CA ASN A 197 -14.03 24.64 3.90
C ASN A 197 -15.39 24.55 4.64
N PRO A 198 -15.73 25.55 5.47
CA PRO A 198 -16.90 25.48 6.36
C PRO A 198 -18.25 25.44 5.63
N GLU A 199 -18.29 25.79 4.35
CA GLU A 199 -19.44 25.62 3.48
C GLU A 199 -19.71 24.17 3.10
N LEU A 200 -18.69 23.30 3.09
CA LEU A 200 -18.82 21.88 2.74
C LEU A 200 -19.56 21.13 3.85
N GLN A 201 -20.62 20.43 3.49
CA GLN A 201 -21.51 19.74 4.42
C GLN A 201 -21.37 18.21 4.27
N LEU A 202 -20.78 17.55 5.26
CA LEU A 202 -20.80 16.10 5.34
C LEU A 202 -22.20 15.65 5.83
N VAL A 203 -23.07 15.30 4.89
CA VAL A 203 -24.48 14.96 5.17
C VAL A 203 -24.69 13.49 5.56
N SER A 204 -23.71 12.64 5.28
CA SER A 204 -23.72 11.22 5.70
C SER A 204 -22.28 10.73 5.89
N ASP A 205 -22.10 9.92 6.93
CA ASP A 205 -20.86 9.26 7.34
C ASP A 205 -21.24 7.86 7.82
N GLN A 206 -21.28 6.90 6.88
CA GLN A 206 -21.78 5.55 7.16
C GLN A 206 -20.77 4.48 6.70
N PRO A 207 -20.58 3.39 7.49
CA PRO A 207 -19.68 2.32 7.11
C PRO A 207 -20.29 1.44 6.02
N ALA A 208 -19.68 1.44 4.86
CA ALA A 208 -19.93 0.48 3.78
C ALA A 208 -19.13 -0.83 3.96
N ASP A 209 -18.19 -0.88 4.94
CA ASP A 209 -17.39 -2.04 5.33
C ASP A 209 -16.67 -2.73 4.16
N TYR A 210 -16.22 -1.95 3.17
CA TYR A 210 -15.61 -2.43 1.92
C TYR A 210 -16.54 -3.31 1.07
N ILE A 211 -17.88 -3.20 1.24
CA ILE A 211 -18.88 -4.02 0.56
C ILE A 211 -19.63 -3.17 -0.47
N SER A 212 -19.48 -3.51 -1.75
CA SER A 212 -20.07 -2.77 -2.87
C SER A 212 -21.59 -2.65 -2.77
N GLU A 213 -22.30 -3.71 -2.39
CA GLU A 213 -23.75 -3.68 -2.23
C GLU A 213 -24.19 -2.74 -1.09
N LYS A 214 -23.43 -2.67 0.02
CA LYS A 214 -23.69 -1.69 1.09
C LYS A 214 -23.46 -0.26 0.62
N ALA A 215 -22.36 0.00 -0.08
CA ALA A 215 -22.08 1.31 -0.66
C ALA A 215 -23.23 1.75 -1.57
N ARG A 216 -23.76 0.83 -2.40
CA ARG A 216 -24.92 1.07 -3.26
C ARG A 216 -26.16 1.46 -2.45
N GLN A 217 -26.56 0.65 -1.47
CA GLN A 217 -27.78 0.87 -0.67
C GLN A 217 -27.72 2.18 0.12
N ILE A 218 -26.57 2.51 0.70
CA ILE A 218 -26.35 3.79 1.39
C ILE A 218 -26.50 4.93 0.40
N THR A 219 -25.87 4.83 -0.76
CA THR A 219 -25.93 5.87 -1.80
C THR A 219 -27.35 6.08 -2.32
N GLU A 220 -28.11 5.02 -2.61
CA GLU A 220 -29.52 5.11 -3.01
C GLU A 220 -30.36 5.86 -1.97
N THR A 221 -30.16 5.56 -0.68
CA THR A 221 -30.85 6.24 0.43
C THR A 221 -30.47 7.73 0.51
N VAL A 222 -29.18 8.02 0.41
CA VAL A 222 -28.69 9.40 0.49
C VAL A 222 -29.19 10.24 -0.69
N LEU A 223 -29.20 9.69 -1.91
CA LEU A 223 -29.71 10.39 -3.10
C LEU A 223 -31.21 10.71 -3.00
N GLN A 224 -32.00 9.89 -2.28
CA GLN A 224 -33.42 10.20 -2.01
C GLN A 224 -33.55 11.35 -0.99
N GLN A 225 -32.71 11.40 0.03
CA GLN A 225 -32.73 12.43 1.07
C GLN A 225 -32.10 13.75 0.60
N HIS A 226 -31.08 13.66 -0.26
CA HIS A 226 -30.30 14.77 -0.79
C HIS A 226 -30.22 14.70 -2.31
N PRO A 227 -31.30 15.03 -3.04
CA PRO A 227 -31.31 14.96 -4.51
C PRO A 227 -30.33 15.92 -5.18
N ASP A 228 -29.82 16.88 -4.43
CA ASP A 228 -28.77 17.83 -4.80
C ASP A 228 -27.36 17.42 -4.32
N LEU A 229 -27.14 16.16 -3.96
CA LEU A 229 -25.81 15.67 -3.57
C LEU A 229 -24.74 16.04 -4.61
N CYS A 230 -23.60 16.58 -4.16
CA CYS A 230 -22.49 16.98 -5.02
C CYS A 230 -21.40 15.92 -5.12
N GLY A 231 -21.06 15.25 -4.02
CA GLY A 231 -19.95 14.32 -4.06
C GLY A 231 -20.02 13.18 -3.05
N ILE A 232 -19.33 12.10 -3.40
CA ILE A 232 -19.16 10.90 -2.57
C ILE A 232 -17.68 10.63 -2.43
N MET A 233 -17.20 10.50 -1.21
CA MET A 233 -15.88 9.99 -0.88
C MET A 233 -16.01 8.54 -0.41
N GLY A 234 -15.16 7.66 -0.91
CA GLY A 234 -15.10 6.26 -0.50
C GLY A 234 -13.78 5.89 0.17
N ILE A 235 -13.55 4.61 0.38
CA ILE A 235 -12.33 4.12 1.02
C ILE A 235 -11.65 2.98 0.24
N TRP A 236 -12.30 2.45 -0.79
CA TRP A 236 -11.73 1.41 -1.66
C TRP A 236 -12.51 1.30 -2.96
N ASP A 237 -11.84 1.48 -4.09
CA ASP A 237 -12.41 1.55 -5.42
C ASP A 237 -13.38 0.38 -5.74
N ASN A 238 -13.05 -0.85 -5.36
CA ASN A 238 -13.93 -2.00 -5.57
C ASN A 238 -15.25 -1.94 -4.79
N ALA A 239 -15.30 -1.20 -3.67
CA ALA A 239 -16.53 -0.98 -2.92
C ALA A 239 -17.36 0.14 -3.55
N GLU A 240 -16.73 1.24 -3.94
CA GLU A 240 -17.42 2.43 -4.46
C GLU A 240 -17.98 2.25 -5.89
N VAL A 241 -17.65 1.17 -6.59
CA VAL A 241 -18.37 0.76 -7.81
C VAL A 241 -19.89 0.62 -7.54
N GLY A 242 -20.26 0.18 -6.32
CA GLY A 242 -21.67 0.13 -5.89
C GLY A 242 -22.29 1.52 -5.80
N ALA A 243 -21.58 2.50 -5.24
CA ALA A 243 -22.03 3.88 -5.21
C ALA A 243 -22.18 4.46 -6.62
N GLY A 244 -21.20 4.21 -7.50
CA GLY A 244 -21.26 4.58 -8.92
C GLY A 244 -22.47 4.01 -9.65
N ALA A 245 -22.78 2.74 -9.39
CA ALA A 245 -23.98 2.11 -9.96
C ALA A 245 -25.28 2.75 -9.47
N ALA A 246 -25.37 3.15 -8.20
CA ALA A 246 -26.54 3.87 -7.65
C ALA A 246 -26.68 5.28 -8.25
N VAL A 247 -25.57 6.01 -8.39
CA VAL A 247 -25.56 7.33 -9.05
C VAL A 247 -25.99 7.21 -10.52
N ALA A 248 -25.48 6.20 -11.23
CA ALA A 248 -25.85 5.95 -12.62
C ALA A 248 -27.35 5.58 -12.76
N ALA A 249 -27.87 4.72 -11.89
CA ALA A 249 -29.29 4.35 -11.88
C ALA A 249 -30.20 5.54 -11.60
N ALA A 250 -29.72 6.52 -10.83
CA ALA A 250 -30.43 7.79 -10.58
C ALA A 250 -30.26 8.82 -11.70
N GLY A 251 -29.45 8.57 -12.73
CA GLY A 251 -29.14 9.52 -13.81
C GLY A 251 -28.38 10.74 -13.36
N LYS A 252 -27.49 10.61 -12.37
CA LYS A 252 -26.81 11.73 -11.71
C LYS A 252 -25.28 11.75 -11.90
N GLN A 253 -24.75 11.03 -12.90
CA GLN A 253 -23.30 10.94 -13.15
C GLN A 253 -22.66 12.30 -13.45
N ASP A 254 -23.40 13.23 -14.10
CA ASP A 254 -22.90 14.59 -14.38
C ASP A 254 -23.02 15.54 -13.18
N GLN A 255 -23.69 15.08 -12.10
CA GLN A 255 -23.95 15.90 -10.91
C GLN A 255 -23.07 15.49 -9.73
N VAL A 256 -22.89 14.18 -9.51
CA VAL A 256 -22.23 13.62 -8.33
C VAL A 256 -20.84 13.14 -8.69
N THR A 257 -19.83 13.73 -8.09
CA THR A 257 -18.43 13.30 -8.25
C THR A 257 -18.09 12.22 -7.21
N ILE A 258 -17.52 11.11 -7.65
CA ILE A 258 -17.10 9.99 -6.79
C ILE A 258 -15.57 9.94 -6.72
N VAL A 259 -15.04 10.15 -5.53
CA VAL A 259 -13.61 10.12 -5.21
C VAL A 259 -13.33 8.99 -4.23
N THR A 260 -12.32 8.20 -4.50
CA THR A 260 -11.94 7.09 -3.62
C THR A 260 -10.43 6.82 -3.69
N ASN A 261 -9.92 5.88 -2.90
CA ASN A 261 -8.60 5.33 -3.09
C ASN A 261 -8.65 3.90 -3.63
N GLY A 262 -7.50 3.41 -4.08
CA GLY A 262 -7.41 2.06 -4.62
C GLY A 262 -5.99 1.55 -4.74
N ALA A 263 -5.90 0.24 -4.91
CA ALA A 263 -4.64 -0.47 -5.09
C ALA A 263 -3.98 -0.24 -6.45
N GLY A 264 -4.70 0.41 -7.39
CA GLY A 264 -4.25 0.67 -8.75
C GLY A 264 -4.41 -0.51 -9.70
N ALA A 265 -5.27 -1.45 -9.37
CA ALA A 265 -5.61 -2.55 -10.29
C ALA A 265 -6.37 -2.04 -11.53
N ALA A 266 -6.26 -2.78 -12.64
CA ALA A 266 -6.92 -2.44 -13.90
C ALA A 266 -8.44 -2.30 -13.75
N THR A 267 -9.07 -3.01 -12.81
CA THR A 267 -10.51 -2.95 -12.52
C THR A 267 -10.95 -1.56 -12.06
N GLY A 268 -10.16 -0.91 -11.19
CA GLY A 268 -10.41 0.48 -10.77
C GLY A 268 -10.35 1.46 -11.95
N CYS A 269 -9.35 1.30 -12.81
CA CYS A 269 -9.22 2.11 -14.02
C CYS A 269 -10.37 1.90 -15.01
N GLU A 270 -10.86 0.68 -15.14
CA GLU A 270 -12.04 0.37 -15.95
C GLU A 270 -13.28 1.05 -15.38
N SER A 271 -13.42 1.10 -14.05
CA SER A 271 -14.52 1.79 -13.38
C SER A 271 -14.52 3.30 -13.66
N ILE A 272 -13.33 3.94 -13.73
CA ILE A 272 -13.20 5.33 -14.16
C ILE A 272 -13.63 5.48 -15.64
N LYS A 273 -13.14 4.62 -16.54
CA LYS A 273 -13.47 4.69 -17.97
C LYS A 273 -14.95 4.52 -18.24
N ASN A 274 -15.60 3.68 -17.44
CA ASN A 274 -17.03 3.40 -17.54
C ASN A 274 -17.92 4.44 -16.84
N GLY A 275 -17.32 5.46 -16.19
CA GLY A 275 -18.04 6.53 -15.50
C GLY A 275 -18.73 6.09 -14.21
N LEU A 276 -18.22 5.04 -13.56
CA LEU A 276 -18.66 4.60 -12.24
C LEU A 276 -17.89 5.29 -11.11
N LEU A 277 -16.65 5.71 -11.39
CA LEU A 277 -15.79 6.47 -10.50
C LEU A 277 -15.18 7.64 -11.29
N ASP A 278 -14.89 8.75 -10.63
CA ASP A 278 -14.30 9.93 -11.26
C ASP A 278 -12.81 10.06 -10.96
N VAL A 279 -12.42 9.88 -9.71
CA VAL A 279 -11.03 10.00 -9.25
C VAL A 279 -10.68 8.88 -8.29
N ILE A 280 -9.54 8.25 -8.53
CA ILE A 280 -8.93 7.29 -7.59
C ILE A 280 -7.56 7.83 -7.14
N PHE A 281 -7.34 7.94 -5.84
CA PHE A 281 -6.01 8.13 -5.27
C PHE A 281 -5.35 6.77 -5.10
N ASN A 282 -4.52 6.44 -6.08
CA ASN A 282 -3.90 5.13 -6.25
C ASN A 282 -2.60 5.03 -5.44
N PHE A 283 -2.50 4.03 -4.56
CA PHE A 283 -1.27 3.73 -3.82
C PHE A 283 -0.43 2.60 -4.45
N ASN A 284 -0.81 2.08 -5.59
CA ASN A 284 -0.10 1.10 -6.41
C ASN A 284 0.46 -0.10 -5.62
N ALA A 285 -0.37 -1.13 -5.43
CA ALA A 285 -0.01 -2.29 -4.62
C ALA A 285 1.30 -2.98 -5.03
N PRO A 286 1.64 -3.17 -6.31
CA PRO A 286 2.96 -3.68 -6.70
C PRO A 286 4.13 -2.84 -6.18
N THR A 287 4.06 -1.51 -6.30
CA THR A 287 5.09 -0.60 -5.77
C THR A 287 5.20 -0.69 -4.25
N GLN A 288 4.07 -0.72 -3.55
CA GLN A 288 4.03 -0.92 -2.10
C GLN A 288 4.62 -2.29 -1.72
N GLY A 289 4.35 -3.33 -2.52
CA GLY A 289 4.94 -4.66 -2.39
C GLY A 289 6.46 -4.65 -2.52
N GLU A 290 7.02 -3.90 -3.47
CA GLU A 290 8.48 -3.74 -3.63
C GLU A 290 9.12 -3.02 -2.43
N ILE A 291 8.50 -1.95 -1.93
CA ILE A 291 8.96 -1.25 -0.71
C ILE A 291 8.97 -2.23 0.48
N ALA A 292 7.90 -3.00 0.64
CA ALA A 292 7.82 -4.01 1.70
C ALA A 292 8.85 -5.14 1.51
N ALA A 293 9.15 -5.57 0.27
CA ALA A 293 10.17 -6.57 -0.01
C ALA A 293 11.58 -6.12 0.41
N GLN A 294 11.91 -4.83 0.20
CA GLN A 294 13.16 -4.25 0.70
C GLN A 294 13.19 -4.26 2.23
N GLN A 295 12.08 -3.91 2.87
CA GLN A 295 11.97 -3.89 4.32
C GLN A 295 12.01 -5.31 4.93
N ILE A 296 11.41 -6.30 4.26
CA ILE A 296 11.56 -7.73 4.63
C ILE A 296 13.03 -8.10 4.66
N SER A 297 13.75 -7.80 3.58
CA SER A 297 15.17 -8.13 3.47
C SER A 297 16.01 -7.43 4.54
N GLU A 298 15.74 -6.14 4.81
CA GLU A 298 16.42 -5.38 5.85
C GLU A 298 16.23 -6.01 7.23
N LEU A 299 14.98 -6.35 7.58
CA LEU A 299 14.67 -6.98 8.86
C LEU A 299 15.33 -8.36 9.02
N LEU A 300 15.41 -9.15 7.96
CA LEU A 300 16.03 -10.48 7.97
C LEU A 300 17.56 -10.42 8.09
N GLN A 301 18.22 -9.43 7.50
CA GLN A 301 19.68 -9.26 7.54
C GLN A 301 20.22 -8.89 8.93
N HIS A 302 19.38 -8.41 9.83
CA HIS A 302 19.78 -7.99 11.18
C HIS A 302 19.19 -8.89 12.26
N PRO A 303 19.54 -10.20 12.31
CA PRO A 303 18.95 -11.14 13.26
C PRO A 303 19.22 -10.75 14.72
N ASP A 304 20.37 -10.09 14.99
CA ASP A 304 20.79 -9.66 16.34
C ASP A 304 20.04 -8.42 16.85
N ARG A 305 19.35 -7.69 15.98
CA ARG A 305 18.52 -6.56 16.38
C ARG A 305 17.32 -7.08 17.16
N LYS A 306 17.18 -6.60 18.40
CA LYS A 306 16.06 -6.99 19.27
C LYS A 306 14.72 -6.60 18.65
N ALA A 307 13.78 -7.53 18.58
CA ALA A 307 12.44 -7.28 18.06
C ALA A 307 11.75 -6.12 18.83
N GLY A 308 11.14 -5.19 18.10
CA GLY A 308 10.49 -4.00 18.63
C GLY A 308 11.40 -2.90 19.16
N SER A 309 12.74 -3.02 19.03
CA SER A 309 13.68 -2.00 19.49
C SER A 309 13.77 -0.79 18.55
N GLU A 310 13.55 -0.98 17.27
CA GLU A 310 13.49 0.06 16.25
C GLU A 310 12.12 0.03 15.58
N LYS A 311 11.64 1.20 15.19
CA LYS A 311 10.30 1.37 14.58
C LYS A 311 10.45 2.27 13.39
N THR A 312 10.35 1.66 12.21
CA THR A 312 10.46 2.37 10.95
C THR A 312 9.10 2.46 10.26
N ILE A 313 8.84 3.58 9.59
CA ILE A 313 7.61 3.83 8.85
C ILE A 313 7.98 4.21 7.42
N PHE A 314 7.40 3.53 6.46
CA PHE A 314 7.55 3.82 5.04
C PHE A 314 6.17 4.06 4.42
N PHE A 315 5.92 5.30 4.02
CA PHE A 315 4.73 5.63 3.23
C PHE A 315 5.01 5.47 1.75
N GLY A 316 4.16 4.71 1.07
CA GLY A 316 4.18 4.58 -0.37
C GLY A 316 3.70 5.86 -1.06
N PRO A 317 4.04 6.06 -2.35
CA PRO A 317 3.52 7.18 -3.11
C PRO A 317 2.01 7.04 -3.35
N ILE A 318 1.32 8.18 -3.36
CA ILE A 318 -0.09 8.29 -3.72
C ILE A 318 -0.18 9.07 -5.04
N THR A 319 -0.86 8.50 -6.03
CA THR A 319 -1.04 9.11 -7.35
C THR A 319 -2.51 9.34 -7.61
N ARG A 320 -2.90 10.58 -7.92
CA ARG A 320 -4.25 10.90 -8.38
C ARG A 320 -4.43 10.35 -9.81
N VAL A 321 -5.51 9.63 -10.05
CA VAL A 321 -5.85 9.03 -11.34
C VAL A 321 -7.29 9.40 -11.68
N ASP A 322 -7.49 9.92 -12.89
CA ASP A 322 -8.81 10.20 -13.45
C ASP A 322 -8.94 9.65 -14.88
N LYS A 323 -9.98 10.03 -15.59
CA LYS A 323 -10.27 9.53 -16.94
C LYS A 323 -9.14 9.84 -17.95
N THR A 324 -8.33 10.86 -17.71
CA THR A 324 -7.28 11.29 -18.66
C THR A 324 -6.01 10.44 -18.55
N ASP A 325 -5.77 9.82 -17.39
CA ASP A 325 -4.54 9.07 -17.10
C ASP A 325 -4.77 7.66 -16.52
N ALA A 326 -6.02 7.15 -16.59
CA ALA A 326 -6.39 5.79 -16.21
C ALA A 326 -5.81 4.73 -17.19
N THR A 327 -4.46 4.69 -17.31
CA THR A 327 -3.73 3.82 -18.24
C THR A 327 -2.38 3.38 -17.68
N GLY A 328 -1.80 2.34 -18.28
CA GLY A 328 -0.40 1.95 -18.04
C GLY A 328 -0.08 1.67 -16.58
N ARG A 329 0.90 2.38 -16.03
CA ARG A 329 1.41 2.18 -14.66
C ARG A 329 0.39 2.42 -13.56
N ASN A 330 -0.63 3.24 -13.84
CA ASN A 330 -1.69 3.53 -12.89
C ASN A 330 -2.72 2.40 -12.80
N CYS A 331 -2.63 1.39 -13.69
CA CYS A 331 -3.64 0.36 -13.91
C CYS A 331 -2.96 -1.01 -14.07
N TRP A 332 -2.27 -1.48 -13.02
CA TRP A 332 -1.51 -2.73 -13.09
C TRP A 332 -2.41 -3.95 -13.25
N LYS A 333 -1.87 -4.97 -13.86
CA LYS A 333 -2.45 -6.31 -13.99
C LYS A 333 -1.48 -7.36 -13.41
N PRO A 334 -1.95 -8.56 -13.03
CA PRO A 334 -1.07 -9.62 -12.53
C PRO A 334 0.12 -9.94 -13.45
N GLU A 335 -0.07 -9.89 -14.76
CA GLU A 335 0.99 -10.13 -15.75
C GLU A 335 2.07 -9.04 -15.78
N ASP A 336 1.82 -7.87 -15.20
CA ASP A 336 2.79 -6.77 -15.10
C ASP A 336 3.77 -6.97 -13.92
N ILE A 337 3.42 -7.85 -12.98
CA ILE A 337 4.23 -8.18 -11.80
C ILE A 337 5.22 -9.30 -12.18
N LYS A 338 6.37 -8.91 -12.77
CA LYS A 338 7.41 -9.84 -13.27
C LYS A 338 8.57 -9.97 -12.30
#